data_d75e5dbf13481cca155eb576a2485ab9
#
_entry.id   d75e5dbf13481cca155eb576a2485ab9
#
_cell.length_a   1.000
_cell.length_b   1.000
_cell.length_c   1.000
_cell.angle_alpha   90.00
_cell.angle_beta   90.00
_cell.angle_gamma   90.00
#
_symmetry.space_group_name_H-M   'P 1'
#
loop_
_entity.id
_entity.type
_entity.pdbx_description
1 polymer ?
#
loop_
_entity_poly.entity_id
_entity_poly.type
_entity_poly.pdbx_seq_one_letter_code
_entity_poly.pdbx_strand_id
1 'polypeptide(L)'
;MKTILVLFGGCSTEYEVSLHSAYAVLSHMDPARYTPLAVGITREGQWLCYTGNLSRLEDGTWQQAADCIPCTPLVEREAYALLLLDGSGRRLLFDAVFPVLHGKNGEDGTVQGLFELAGVPVIGCGTLSSALCMDKDRAHQLAALAGIRVPRSHVFHSSDDFSRIAQAAEELGYPVFVKPVRAGSSFGITKVSGPEELPAAMEEAFRHDSAVILEETIPGFEVGCAVMGNEELTVGLVDEIALSEGFFNYEEKYTLKTSAIHCPARIPPEKAAEIQAAAKTIYRALDCRVFARVDLFLTPDGEIVFNEVNTIPGFTAHSRYPSMMQGIGISFGALVTRLIELGVAG
;
A
#
# COMPACT_ATOMS: atom_id res chain seq x y z
N MET A 1 29.27 3.99 -3.19
CA MET A 1 28.22 3.29 -2.41
C MET A 1 27.13 4.33 -2.14
N LYS A 2 25.85 4.03 -2.46
CA LYS A 2 24.75 4.98 -2.25
C LYS A 2 24.16 4.83 -0.85
N THR A 3 23.82 5.96 -0.22
CA THR A 3 23.11 5.98 1.07
C THR A 3 21.61 6.04 0.82
N ILE A 4 20.88 5.07 1.34
CA ILE A 4 19.42 4.96 1.18
C ILE A 4 18.74 5.26 2.52
N LEU A 5 17.96 6.33 2.53
CA LEU A 5 17.12 6.68 3.67
C LEU A 5 15.90 5.73 3.70
N VAL A 6 15.83 4.85 4.69
CA VAL A 6 14.68 3.97 4.91
C VAL A 6 13.80 4.56 5.99
N LEU A 7 12.56 4.91 5.62
CA LEU A 7 11.54 5.43 6.56
C LEU A 7 10.64 4.32 7.04
N PHE A 8 10.36 4.29 8.34
CA PHE A 8 9.49 3.29 8.94
C PHE A 8 8.65 3.86 10.09
N GLY A 9 7.64 3.10 10.55
CA GLY A 9 6.71 3.52 11.59
C GLY A 9 5.53 4.31 11.04
N GLY A 10 5.36 5.55 11.48
CA GLY A 10 4.30 6.46 11.02
C GLY A 10 3.09 6.54 11.95
N CYS A 11 2.21 7.51 11.65
CA CYS A 11 1.01 7.79 12.46
C CYS A 11 -0.21 6.99 11.97
N SER A 12 -0.03 5.77 11.49
CA SER A 12 -1.10 4.92 10.98
C SER A 12 -1.37 3.73 11.90
N THR A 13 -2.50 3.09 11.67
CA THR A 13 -2.87 1.82 12.33
C THR A 13 -1.97 0.65 11.92
N GLU A 14 -1.22 0.80 10.84
CA GLU A 14 -0.30 -0.21 10.28
C GLU A 14 1.16 -0.02 10.74
N TYR A 15 1.34 0.68 11.85
CA TYR A 15 2.66 0.98 12.42
C TYR A 15 3.55 -0.25 12.60
N GLU A 16 3.03 -1.33 13.22
CA GLU A 16 3.80 -2.56 13.45
C GLU A 16 4.17 -3.26 12.13
N VAL A 17 3.28 -3.23 11.15
CA VAL A 17 3.56 -3.79 9.81
C VAL A 17 4.74 -3.08 9.17
N SER A 18 4.80 -1.76 9.34
CA SER A 18 5.91 -0.94 8.86
C SER A 18 7.24 -1.31 9.54
N LEU A 19 7.22 -1.56 10.85
CA LEU A 19 8.43 -1.98 11.58
C LEU A 19 8.98 -3.31 11.05
N HIS A 20 8.12 -4.32 10.89
CA HIS A 20 8.52 -5.63 10.37
C HIS A 20 9.00 -5.55 8.91
N SER A 21 8.31 -4.75 8.08
CA SER A 21 8.71 -4.52 6.68
C SER A 21 10.07 -3.83 6.61
N ALA A 22 10.32 -2.81 7.44
CA ALA A 22 11.59 -2.10 7.49
C ALA A 22 12.73 -2.98 7.99
N TYR A 23 12.50 -3.81 9.01
CA TYR A 23 13.46 -4.81 9.46
C TYR A 23 13.88 -5.72 8.30
N ALA A 24 12.90 -6.24 7.55
CA ALA A 24 13.19 -7.11 6.41
C ALA A 24 13.97 -6.38 5.31
N VAL A 25 13.59 -5.16 4.94
CA VAL A 25 14.30 -4.35 3.91
C VAL A 25 15.72 -4.07 4.36
N LEU A 26 15.92 -3.51 5.57
CA LEU A 26 17.22 -3.12 6.10
C LEU A 26 18.17 -4.33 6.23
N SER A 27 17.65 -5.48 6.65
CA SER A 27 18.43 -6.72 6.82
C SER A 27 18.84 -7.37 5.50
N HIS A 28 18.18 -7.03 4.38
CA HIS A 28 18.45 -7.62 3.08
C HIS A 28 19.00 -6.63 2.04
N MET A 29 19.27 -5.39 2.43
CA MET A 29 20.03 -4.47 1.58
C MET A 29 21.44 -5.01 1.36
N ASP A 30 21.90 -4.94 0.11
CA ASP A 30 23.27 -5.36 -0.24
C ASP A 30 24.31 -4.40 0.37
N PRO A 31 25.06 -4.79 1.41
CA PRO A 31 26.01 -3.92 2.08
C PRO A 31 27.24 -3.56 1.22
N ALA A 32 27.46 -4.25 0.10
CA ALA A 32 28.51 -3.90 -0.85
C ALA A 32 28.12 -2.72 -1.76
N ARG A 33 26.81 -2.42 -1.87
CA ARG A 33 26.25 -1.43 -2.79
C ARG A 33 25.61 -0.24 -2.08
N TYR A 34 25.00 -0.47 -0.92
CA TYR A 34 24.17 0.50 -0.22
C TYR A 34 24.56 0.67 1.24
N THR A 35 24.47 1.88 1.74
CA THR A 35 24.52 2.21 3.17
C THR A 35 23.11 2.56 3.63
N PRO A 36 22.50 1.80 4.54
CA PRO A 36 21.19 2.16 5.08
C PRO A 36 21.32 3.34 6.05
N LEU A 37 20.37 4.29 5.95
CA LEU A 37 20.13 5.33 6.93
C LEU A 37 18.69 5.12 7.44
N ALA A 38 18.56 4.58 8.66
CA ALA A 38 17.26 4.23 9.22
C ALA A 38 16.64 5.43 9.95
N VAL A 39 15.39 5.80 9.60
CA VAL A 39 14.64 6.85 10.29
C VAL A 39 13.25 6.33 10.63
N GLY A 40 12.96 6.30 11.92
CA GLY A 40 11.65 5.94 12.44
C GLY A 40 10.79 7.17 12.69
N ILE A 41 9.51 7.07 12.32
CA ILE A 41 8.48 8.04 12.66
C ILE A 41 7.64 7.41 13.76
N THR A 42 7.56 8.06 14.93
CA THR A 42 6.75 7.54 16.04
C THR A 42 5.26 7.68 15.75
N ARG A 43 4.41 7.07 16.58
CA ARG A 43 2.95 7.22 16.46
C ARG A 43 2.47 8.66 16.65
N GLU A 44 3.26 9.47 17.38
CA GLU A 44 3.04 10.90 17.61
C GLU A 44 3.61 11.78 16.50
N GLY A 45 4.29 11.20 15.52
CA GLY A 45 4.85 11.92 14.36
C GLY A 45 6.25 12.47 14.58
N GLN A 46 6.99 12.03 15.60
CA GLN A 46 8.39 12.42 15.79
C GLN A 46 9.29 11.64 14.83
N TRP A 47 10.21 12.31 14.20
CA TRP A 47 11.21 11.71 13.32
C TRP A 47 12.52 11.49 14.09
N LEU A 48 12.97 10.24 14.13
CA LEU A 48 14.13 9.81 14.89
C LEU A 48 15.09 9.06 13.96
N CYS A 49 16.32 9.59 13.82
CA CYS A 49 17.41 8.86 13.21
C CYS A 49 17.79 7.70 14.14
N TYR A 50 17.71 6.48 13.64
CA TYR A 50 17.91 5.26 14.40
C TYR A 50 19.23 4.58 14.04
N THR A 51 20.08 4.34 15.05
CA THR A 51 21.38 3.69 14.90
C THR A 51 21.52 2.40 15.73
N GLY A 52 20.43 1.97 16.36
CA GLY A 52 20.41 0.81 17.23
C GLY A 52 20.34 -0.54 16.48
N ASN A 53 20.19 -1.62 17.24
CA ASN A 53 20.06 -2.97 16.69
C ASN A 53 18.73 -3.13 15.93
N LEU A 54 18.80 -3.61 14.68
CA LEU A 54 17.62 -3.80 13.83
C LEU A 54 16.57 -4.77 14.45
N SER A 55 16.98 -5.74 15.27
CA SER A 55 16.03 -6.64 15.96
C SER A 55 15.00 -5.91 16.82
N ARG A 56 15.31 -4.69 17.28
CA ARG A 56 14.36 -3.85 18.03
C ARG A 56 13.23 -3.27 17.18
N LEU A 57 13.36 -3.29 15.85
CA LEU A 57 12.24 -3.01 14.96
C LEU A 57 11.23 -4.14 14.98
N GLU A 58 11.73 -5.39 15.01
CA GLU A 58 10.89 -6.59 15.00
C GLU A 58 10.09 -6.75 16.30
N ASP A 59 10.67 -6.43 17.46
CA ASP A 59 10.01 -6.48 18.76
C ASP A 59 9.30 -5.18 19.19
N GLY A 60 9.36 -4.14 18.35
CA GLY A 60 8.69 -2.85 18.60
C GLY A 60 9.35 -1.97 19.67
N THR A 61 10.55 -2.31 20.15
CA THR A 61 11.23 -1.59 21.25
C THR A 61 12.25 -0.54 20.77
N TRP A 62 12.32 -0.26 19.49
CA TRP A 62 13.32 0.63 18.89
C TRP A 62 13.33 2.06 19.47
N GLN A 63 12.16 2.63 19.82
CA GLN A 63 12.03 4.00 20.35
C GLN A 63 12.67 4.20 21.73
N GLN A 64 12.83 3.11 22.49
CA GLN A 64 13.41 3.16 23.85
C GLN A 64 14.93 3.11 23.81
N ALA A 65 15.53 3.01 22.63
CA ALA A 65 16.98 2.93 22.48
C ALA A 65 17.64 4.31 22.68
N ALA A 66 18.78 4.31 23.43
CA ALA A 66 19.60 5.51 23.59
C ALA A 66 20.18 6.02 22.24
N ASP A 67 20.03 5.23 21.18
CA ASP A 67 20.57 5.47 19.84
C ASP A 67 19.59 6.20 18.91
N CYS A 68 18.52 6.78 19.45
CA CYS A 68 17.55 7.59 18.71
C CYS A 68 17.91 9.08 18.82
N ILE A 69 18.14 9.73 17.68
CA ILE A 69 18.43 11.17 17.63
C ILE A 69 17.28 11.85 16.86
N PRO A 70 16.58 12.83 17.44
CA PRO A 70 15.58 13.60 16.71
C PRO A 70 16.19 14.23 15.46
N CYS A 71 15.43 14.16 14.36
CA CYS A 71 15.89 14.69 13.07
C CYS A 71 14.71 15.25 12.25
N THR A 72 15.05 15.98 11.21
CA THR A 72 14.06 16.48 10.23
C THR A 72 14.67 16.44 8.83
N PRO A 73 13.89 16.08 7.80
CA PRO A 73 14.35 16.21 6.42
C PRO A 73 14.51 17.70 6.07
N LEU A 74 15.56 18.03 5.33
CA LEU A 74 15.72 19.34 4.74
C LEU A 74 14.97 19.37 3.41
N VAL A 75 14.11 20.34 3.25
CA VAL A 75 13.35 20.58 1.99
C VAL A 75 14.12 21.51 1.03
N GLU A 76 15.34 21.88 1.38
CA GLU A 76 16.24 22.61 0.49
C GLU A 76 16.58 21.72 -0.71
N ARG A 77 16.28 22.22 -1.92
CA ARG A 77 16.44 21.46 -3.15
C ARG A 77 17.93 21.07 -3.34
N GLU A 78 18.16 19.82 -3.71
CA GLU A 78 19.50 19.22 -3.90
C GLU A 78 20.33 19.05 -2.61
N ALA A 79 19.79 19.38 -1.44
CA ALA A 79 20.49 19.14 -0.18
C ALA A 79 20.56 17.65 0.17
N TYR A 80 19.51 16.88 -0.14
CA TYR A 80 19.37 15.45 0.13
C TYR A 80 19.91 15.07 1.51
N ALA A 81 19.38 15.73 2.54
CA ALA A 81 19.93 15.61 3.89
C ALA A 81 18.86 15.59 4.98
N LEU A 82 19.18 14.91 6.07
CA LEU A 82 18.52 15.06 7.37
C LEU A 82 19.34 16.00 8.25
N LEU A 83 18.70 16.90 8.95
CA LEU A 83 19.29 17.69 10.02
C LEU A 83 19.05 16.98 11.36
N LEU A 84 20.10 16.70 12.12
CA LEU A 84 20.01 16.21 13.48
C LEU A 84 19.65 17.36 14.43
N LEU A 85 18.68 17.12 15.30
CA LEU A 85 18.15 18.10 16.26
C LEU A 85 18.78 17.90 17.67
N ASP A 86 20.03 17.46 17.70
CA ASP A 86 20.84 17.25 18.93
C ASP A 86 21.69 18.46 19.33
N GLY A 87 21.51 19.58 18.66
CA GLY A 87 22.29 20.80 18.85
C GLY A 87 23.64 20.81 18.09
N SER A 88 24.03 19.72 17.44
CA SER A 88 25.30 19.65 16.68
C SER A 88 25.25 20.37 15.35
N GLY A 89 24.04 20.56 14.76
CA GLY A 89 23.87 21.07 13.41
C GLY A 89 24.33 20.11 12.31
N ARG A 90 24.58 18.83 12.64
CA ARG A 90 25.04 17.82 11.67
C ARG A 90 23.96 17.53 10.64
N ARG A 91 24.39 17.40 9.39
CA ARG A 91 23.57 16.93 8.27
C ARG A 91 24.01 15.52 7.89
N LEU A 92 23.04 14.61 7.74
CA LEU A 92 23.25 13.26 7.23
C LEU A 92 22.76 13.24 5.78
N LEU A 93 23.69 13.03 4.85
CA LEU A 93 23.40 12.99 3.41
C LEU A 93 22.89 11.61 3.01
N PHE A 94 21.98 11.58 2.02
CA PHE A 94 21.49 10.36 1.41
C PHE A 94 21.18 10.58 -0.08
N ASP A 95 21.08 9.51 -0.87
CA ASP A 95 20.91 9.57 -2.33
C ASP A 95 19.45 9.36 -2.76
N ALA A 96 18.68 8.63 -1.98
CA ALA A 96 17.26 8.35 -2.25
C ALA A 96 16.53 7.98 -0.95
N VAL A 97 15.22 8.09 -0.95
CA VAL A 97 14.35 7.64 0.14
C VAL A 97 13.55 6.41 -0.23
N PHE A 98 13.53 5.43 0.65
CA PHE A 98 12.68 4.25 0.57
C PHE A 98 11.63 4.32 1.68
N PRO A 99 10.42 4.83 1.39
CA PRO A 99 9.34 4.80 2.35
C PRO A 99 8.86 3.35 2.52
N VAL A 100 8.93 2.85 3.75
CA VAL A 100 8.37 1.56 4.16
C VAL A 100 7.29 1.86 5.19
N LEU A 101 6.38 2.75 4.79
CA LEU A 101 5.28 3.27 5.60
C LEU A 101 3.97 2.77 5.01
N HIS A 102 3.09 2.21 5.84
CA HIS A 102 1.80 1.71 5.37
C HIS A 102 0.66 2.62 5.80
N GLY A 103 -0.38 2.72 4.94
CA GLY A 103 -1.59 3.48 5.19
C GLY A 103 -1.40 5.00 5.13
N LYS A 104 -2.15 5.70 5.99
CA LYS A 104 -2.20 7.16 6.01
C LYS A 104 -0.82 7.80 6.20
N ASN A 105 -0.55 8.87 5.46
CA ASN A 105 0.71 9.61 5.36
C ASN A 105 1.88 8.81 4.76
N GLY A 106 1.74 7.50 4.54
CA GLY A 106 2.75 6.65 3.90
C GLY A 106 2.42 6.33 2.45
N GLU A 107 1.16 5.95 2.16
CA GLU A 107 0.72 5.51 0.84
C GLU A 107 -0.18 6.51 0.11
N ASP A 108 -0.42 7.70 0.67
CA ASP A 108 -1.36 8.70 0.15
C ASP A 108 -0.72 9.88 -0.60
N GLY A 109 0.58 9.81 -0.86
CA GLY A 109 1.32 10.87 -1.54
C GLY A 109 1.91 11.94 -0.61
N THR A 110 1.55 11.94 0.67
CA THR A 110 1.99 12.99 1.61
C THR A 110 3.49 12.96 1.85
N VAL A 111 4.06 11.81 2.20
CA VAL A 111 5.50 11.65 2.40
C VAL A 111 6.26 11.74 1.08
N GLN A 112 5.69 11.23 0.00
CA GLN A 112 6.26 11.33 -1.34
C GLN A 112 6.41 12.80 -1.75
N GLY A 113 5.36 13.62 -1.54
CA GLY A 113 5.38 15.05 -1.85
C GLY A 113 6.43 15.83 -1.08
N LEU A 114 6.69 15.47 0.18
CA LEU A 114 7.76 16.08 0.97
C LEU A 114 9.14 15.88 0.30
N PHE A 115 9.43 14.66 -0.17
CA PHE A 115 10.72 14.35 -0.79
C PHE A 115 10.81 14.82 -2.24
N GLU A 116 9.72 14.76 -3.00
CA GLU A 116 9.66 15.33 -4.35
C GLU A 116 9.87 16.85 -4.34
N LEU A 117 9.32 17.57 -3.34
CA LEU A 117 9.55 19.00 -3.16
C LEU A 117 11.05 19.30 -2.96
N ALA A 118 11.75 18.45 -2.21
CA ALA A 118 13.20 18.54 -2.01
C ALA A 118 14.02 18.05 -3.22
N GLY A 119 13.39 17.46 -4.24
CA GLY A 119 14.03 16.86 -5.41
C GLY A 119 14.68 15.49 -5.13
N VAL A 120 14.36 14.87 -4.01
CA VAL A 120 14.92 13.56 -3.60
C VAL A 120 14.23 12.42 -4.38
N PRO A 121 14.99 11.50 -5.00
CA PRO A 121 14.42 10.30 -5.60
C PRO A 121 13.67 9.45 -4.57
N VAL A 122 12.42 9.07 -4.90
CA VAL A 122 11.58 8.20 -4.06
C VAL A 122 11.57 6.79 -4.64
N ILE A 123 11.91 5.80 -3.82
CA ILE A 123 11.85 4.38 -4.18
C ILE A 123 10.42 3.90 -3.94
N GLY A 124 9.61 3.95 -4.97
CA GLY A 124 8.17 3.64 -4.95
C GLY A 124 7.37 4.55 -5.86
N CYS A 125 6.07 4.46 -5.74
CA CYS A 125 5.14 5.36 -6.41
C CYS A 125 5.33 6.81 -5.95
N GLY A 126 5.17 7.77 -6.85
CA GLY A 126 5.27 9.20 -6.55
C GLY A 126 4.00 9.77 -5.91
N THR A 127 3.99 11.08 -5.69
CA THR A 127 2.89 11.80 -5.03
C THR A 127 1.55 11.58 -5.74
N LEU A 128 1.50 11.79 -7.06
CA LEU A 128 0.25 11.66 -7.83
C LEU A 128 -0.30 10.24 -7.78
N SER A 129 0.53 9.25 -8.09
CA SER A 129 0.14 7.85 -8.13
C SER A 129 -0.34 7.35 -6.76
N SER A 130 0.40 7.67 -5.69
CA SER A 130 0.02 7.30 -4.32
C SER A 130 -1.33 7.91 -3.93
N ALA A 131 -1.57 9.20 -4.23
CA ALA A 131 -2.84 9.85 -3.95
C ALA A 131 -4.01 9.24 -4.76
N LEU A 132 -3.79 8.92 -6.04
CA LEU A 132 -4.79 8.27 -6.89
C LEU A 132 -5.12 6.85 -6.42
N CYS A 133 -4.10 6.05 -6.06
CA CYS A 133 -4.30 4.68 -5.60
C CYS A 133 -4.99 4.62 -4.22
N MET A 134 -4.76 5.61 -3.35
CA MET A 134 -5.43 5.69 -2.05
C MET A 134 -6.91 6.05 -2.19
N ASP A 135 -7.30 6.83 -3.18
CA ASP A 135 -8.68 7.24 -3.44
C ASP A 135 -9.38 6.21 -4.33
N LYS A 136 -10.20 5.34 -3.70
CA LYS A 136 -10.89 4.23 -4.41
C LYS A 136 -11.74 4.70 -5.59
N ASP A 137 -12.45 5.83 -5.45
CA ASP A 137 -13.28 6.37 -6.51
C ASP A 137 -12.44 6.81 -7.72
N ARG A 138 -11.34 7.55 -7.47
CA ARG A 138 -10.44 8.01 -8.54
C ARG A 138 -9.71 6.85 -9.21
N ALA A 139 -9.25 5.89 -8.42
CA ALA A 139 -8.61 4.68 -8.94
C ALA A 139 -9.57 3.89 -9.85
N HIS A 140 -10.82 3.68 -9.41
CA HIS A 140 -11.84 3.00 -10.22
C HIS A 140 -12.18 3.77 -11.50
N GLN A 141 -12.35 5.09 -11.44
CA GLN A 141 -12.64 5.90 -12.63
C GLN A 141 -11.52 5.79 -13.68
N LEU A 142 -10.25 5.89 -13.26
CA LEU A 142 -9.10 5.79 -14.18
C LEU A 142 -8.94 4.37 -14.74
N ALA A 143 -9.13 3.34 -13.93
CA ALA A 143 -9.09 1.96 -14.39
C ALA A 143 -10.22 1.67 -15.41
N ALA A 144 -11.44 2.18 -15.16
CA ALA A 144 -12.56 2.06 -16.08
C ALA A 144 -12.30 2.76 -17.43
N LEU A 145 -11.68 3.96 -17.41
CA LEU A 145 -11.26 4.66 -18.62
C LEU A 145 -10.20 3.89 -19.41
N ALA A 146 -9.38 3.08 -18.72
CA ALA A 146 -8.42 2.17 -19.35
C ALA A 146 -9.03 0.84 -19.81
N GLY A 147 -10.36 0.67 -19.73
CA GLY A 147 -11.08 -0.51 -20.19
C GLY A 147 -11.13 -1.66 -19.19
N ILE A 148 -10.80 -1.43 -17.93
CA ILE A 148 -10.88 -2.43 -16.85
C ILE A 148 -12.25 -2.34 -16.17
N ARG A 149 -12.89 -3.49 -15.95
CA ARG A 149 -14.11 -3.54 -15.16
C ARG A 149 -13.84 -3.16 -13.70
N VAL A 150 -14.70 -2.31 -13.15
CA VAL A 150 -14.71 -1.90 -11.74
C VAL A 150 -16.09 -2.19 -11.14
N PRO A 151 -16.23 -2.28 -9.81
CA PRO A 151 -17.54 -2.37 -9.18
C PRO A 151 -18.42 -1.17 -9.53
N ARG A 152 -19.72 -1.37 -9.72
CA ARG A 152 -20.67 -0.26 -9.74
C ARG A 152 -20.68 0.40 -8.37
N SER A 153 -20.62 1.72 -8.34
CA SER A 153 -20.46 2.44 -7.08
C SER A 153 -21.09 3.83 -7.11
N HIS A 154 -21.34 4.36 -5.92
CA HIS A 154 -21.76 5.74 -5.70
C HIS A 154 -20.96 6.34 -4.53
N VAL A 155 -20.52 7.59 -4.66
CA VAL A 155 -19.84 8.31 -3.59
C VAL A 155 -20.77 9.30 -2.93
N PHE A 156 -20.70 9.35 -1.60
CA PHE A 156 -21.50 10.22 -0.76
C PHE A 156 -20.65 10.98 0.24
N HIS A 157 -21.13 12.16 0.61
CA HIS A 157 -20.58 12.99 1.67
C HIS A 157 -21.56 13.08 2.85
N SER A 158 -21.09 13.45 4.02
CA SER A 158 -21.92 13.53 5.22
C SER A 158 -23.08 14.55 5.11
N SER A 159 -23.02 15.46 4.15
CA SER A 159 -24.08 16.42 3.86
C SER A 159 -25.16 15.90 2.91
N ASP A 160 -24.98 14.71 2.30
CA ASP A 160 -25.94 14.17 1.35
C ASP A 160 -27.18 13.62 2.05
N ASP A 161 -28.33 13.72 1.36
CA ASP A 161 -29.59 13.20 1.88
C ASP A 161 -29.56 11.68 1.95
N PHE A 162 -29.87 11.13 3.11
CA PHE A 162 -29.89 9.68 3.34
C PHE A 162 -30.86 8.94 2.38
N SER A 163 -31.93 9.59 1.94
CA SER A 163 -32.84 9.00 0.96
C SER A 163 -32.15 8.66 -0.38
N ARG A 164 -31.21 9.47 -0.81
CA ARG A 164 -30.38 9.22 -2.02
C ARG A 164 -29.42 8.06 -1.80
N ILE A 165 -28.84 7.95 -0.60
CA ILE A 165 -27.97 6.83 -0.22
C ILE A 165 -28.75 5.52 -0.24
N ALA A 166 -29.92 5.51 0.37
CA ALA A 166 -30.80 4.33 0.39
C ALA A 166 -31.26 3.94 -1.03
N GLN A 167 -31.62 4.90 -1.88
CA GLN A 167 -31.97 4.63 -3.27
C GLN A 167 -30.79 4.00 -4.04
N ALA A 168 -29.57 4.53 -3.89
CA ALA A 168 -28.40 3.97 -4.54
C ALA A 168 -28.08 2.54 -4.08
N ALA A 169 -28.27 2.24 -2.79
CA ALA A 169 -28.11 0.88 -2.26
C ALA A 169 -29.12 -0.11 -2.90
N GLU A 170 -30.37 0.31 -3.06
CA GLU A 170 -31.39 -0.49 -3.75
C GLU A 170 -31.06 -0.70 -5.25
N GLU A 171 -30.55 0.33 -5.93
CA GLU A 171 -30.13 0.25 -7.34
C GLU A 171 -28.92 -0.68 -7.53
N LEU A 172 -27.97 -0.70 -6.59
CA LEU A 172 -26.84 -1.62 -6.60
C LEU A 172 -27.26 -3.06 -6.30
N GLY A 173 -28.23 -3.22 -5.41
CA GLY A 173 -28.76 -4.51 -4.95
C GLY A 173 -27.93 -5.08 -3.78
N TYR A 174 -28.60 -5.38 -2.66
CA TYR A 174 -27.97 -5.98 -1.50
C TYR A 174 -27.47 -7.41 -1.77
N PRO A 175 -26.35 -7.84 -1.16
CA PRO A 175 -25.51 -7.07 -0.24
C PRO A 175 -24.63 -6.06 -0.96
N VAL A 176 -24.38 -4.92 -0.28
CA VAL A 176 -23.46 -3.87 -0.76
C VAL A 176 -22.31 -3.67 0.23
N PHE A 177 -21.19 -3.10 -0.23
CA PHE A 177 -20.10 -2.68 0.63
C PHE A 177 -20.14 -1.16 0.83
N VAL A 178 -20.05 -0.75 2.10
CA VAL A 178 -19.86 0.64 2.51
C VAL A 178 -18.41 0.80 2.94
N LYS A 179 -17.68 1.73 2.31
CA LYS A 179 -16.24 1.92 2.54
C LYS A 179 -15.89 3.40 2.64
N PRO A 180 -14.97 3.82 3.53
CA PRO A 180 -14.31 5.12 3.38
C PRO A 180 -13.59 5.17 2.04
N VAL A 181 -13.62 6.30 1.35
CA VAL A 181 -12.97 6.43 0.03
C VAL A 181 -11.45 6.30 0.16
N ARG A 182 -10.87 6.92 1.21
CA ARG A 182 -9.42 7.04 1.41
C ARG A 182 -8.97 6.44 2.75
N ALA A 183 -9.24 5.15 2.92
CA ALA A 183 -8.73 4.39 4.07
C ALA A 183 -8.08 3.09 3.58
N GLY A 184 -6.95 2.74 4.19
CA GLY A 184 -6.25 1.47 3.99
C GLY A 184 -6.73 0.38 4.94
N SER A 185 -6.16 -0.83 4.80
CA SER A 185 -6.33 -1.96 5.73
C SER A 185 -7.75 -2.36 6.10
N SER A 186 -8.71 -2.12 5.21
CA SER A 186 -10.13 -2.47 5.41
C SER A 186 -10.78 -1.79 6.64
N PHE A 187 -10.22 -0.70 7.17
CA PHE A 187 -10.84 0.06 8.26
C PHE A 187 -12.11 0.75 7.79
N GLY A 188 -13.16 0.65 8.61
CA GLY A 188 -14.46 1.26 8.33
C GLY A 188 -15.22 0.62 7.16
N ILE A 189 -14.78 -0.55 6.66
CA ILE A 189 -15.49 -1.29 5.61
C ILE A 189 -16.56 -2.17 6.27
N THR A 190 -17.79 -2.03 5.80
CA THR A 190 -18.93 -2.85 6.24
C THR A 190 -19.64 -3.47 5.05
N LYS A 191 -19.88 -4.79 5.11
CA LYS A 191 -20.80 -5.48 4.21
C LYS A 191 -22.21 -5.35 4.78
N VAL A 192 -23.10 -4.75 4.02
CA VAL A 192 -24.48 -4.44 4.39
C VAL A 192 -25.41 -5.39 3.65
N SER A 193 -26.13 -6.21 4.40
CA SER A 193 -27.00 -7.26 3.86
C SER A 193 -28.43 -6.80 3.60
N GLY A 194 -28.84 -5.71 4.23
CA GLY A 194 -30.18 -5.15 4.10
C GLY A 194 -30.25 -3.67 4.49
N PRO A 195 -31.34 -2.98 4.16
CA PRO A 195 -31.48 -1.53 4.37
C PRO A 195 -31.37 -1.10 5.83
N GLU A 196 -31.70 -1.97 6.77
CA GLU A 196 -31.65 -1.69 8.22
C GLU A 196 -30.23 -1.52 8.75
N GLU A 197 -29.22 -2.12 8.10
CA GLU A 197 -27.82 -2.02 8.48
C GLU A 197 -27.13 -0.77 7.90
N LEU A 198 -27.70 -0.20 6.82
CA LEU A 198 -27.07 0.88 6.05
C LEU A 198 -26.75 2.15 6.86
N PRO A 199 -27.63 2.66 7.74
CA PRO A 199 -27.36 3.87 8.51
C PRO A 199 -26.12 3.71 9.40
N ALA A 200 -26.00 2.59 10.11
CA ALA A 200 -24.88 2.34 11.01
C ALA A 200 -23.56 2.17 10.24
N ALA A 201 -23.61 1.49 9.09
CA ALA A 201 -22.44 1.32 8.22
C ALA A 201 -21.94 2.66 7.65
N MET A 202 -22.85 3.54 7.23
CA MET A 202 -22.50 4.88 6.75
C MET A 202 -21.88 5.74 7.85
N GLU A 203 -22.48 5.72 9.07
CA GLU A 203 -21.93 6.44 10.21
C GLU A 203 -20.52 5.97 10.55
N GLU A 204 -20.29 4.65 10.57
CA GLU A 204 -18.96 4.09 10.83
C GLU A 204 -17.94 4.52 9.77
N ALA A 205 -18.28 4.42 8.48
CA ALA A 205 -17.38 4.81 7.40
C ALA A 205 -17.04 6.32 7.44
N PHE A 206 -18.00 7.19 7.76
CA PHE A 206 -17.77 8.63 7.91
C PHE A 206 -16.88 9.02 9.10
N ARG A 207 -16.64 8.13 10.07
CA ARG A 207 -15.65 8.37 11.13
C ARG A 207 -14.21 8.32 10.60
N HIS A 208 -14.01 7.65 9.47
CA HIS A 208 -12.69 7.42 8.87
C HIS A 208 -12.39 8.34 7.69
N ASP A 209 -13.40 8.79 6.94
CA ASP A 209 -13.23 9.73 5.82
C ASP A 209 -14.47 10.63 5.68
N SER A 210 -14.28 11.79 5.09
CA SER A 210 -15.36 12.73 4.73
C SER A 210 -16.17 12.31 3.51
N ALA A 211 -15.67 11.32 2.75
CA ALA A 211 -16.31 10.71 1.60
C ALA A 211 -16.42 9.19 1.79
N VAL A 212 -17.58 8.64 1.47
CA VAL A 212 -17.88 7.20 1.58
C VAL A 212 -18.32 6.69 0.22
N ILE A 213 -17.76 5.55 -0.20
CA ILE A 213 -18.16 4.85 -1.41
C ILE A 213 -19.05 3.65 -1.05
N LEU A 214 -20.17 3.56 -1.74
CA LEU A 214 -21.10 2.44 -1.70
C LEU A 214 -20.89 1.61 -2.96
N GLU A 215 -20.56 0.34 -2.83
CA GLU A 215 -20.19 -0.54 -3.95
C GLU A 215 -21.04 -1.80 -4.00
N GLU A 216 -21.31 -2.28 -5.22
CA GLU A 216 -21.89 -3.61 -5.40
C GLU A 216 -20.94 -4.70 -4.87
N THR A 217 -21.51 -5.79 -4.40
CA THR A 217 -20.71 -6.97 -4.03
C THR A 217 -20.31 -7.74 -5.29
N ILE A 218 -19.02 -7.91 -5.51
CA ILE A 218 -18.50 -8.75 -6.59
C ILE A 218 -18.44 -10.21 -6.10
N PRO A 219 -19.14 -11.15 -6.76
CA PRO A 219 -19.03 -12.56 -6.43
C PRO A 219 -17.68 -13.12 -6.84
N GLY A 220 -17.21 -14.18 -6.15
CA GLY A 220 -15.95 -14.83 -6.46
C GLY A 220 -14.93 -14.67 -5.34
N PHE A 221 -13.64 -14.56 -5.70
CA PHE A 221 -12.56 -14.45 -4.73
C PHE A 221 -11.52 -13.40 -5.16
N GLU A 222 -10.73 -12.94 -4.20
CA GLU A 222 -9.69 -11.96 -4.44
C GLU A 222 -8.43 -12.63 -4.98
N VAL A 223 -7.86 -12.02 -6.01
CA VAL A 223 -6.55 -12.36 -6.58
C VAL A 223 -5.66 -11.11 -6.57
N GLY A 224 -4.36 -11.31 -6.41
CA GLY A 224 -3.40 -10.22 -6.42
C GLY A 224 -2.31 -10.45 -7.46
N CYS A 225 -1.73 -9.36 -7.95
CA CYS A 225 -0.61 -9.39 -8.87
C CYS A 225 0.43 -8.34 -8.48
N ALA A 226 1.66 -8.78 -8.22
CA ALA A 226 2.80 -7.88 -8.01
C ALA A 226 3.29 -7.34 -9.35
N VAL A 227 3.45 -6.01 -9.46
CA VAL A 227 4.02 -5.34 -10.62
C VAL A 227 5.26 -4.56 -10.18
N MET A 228 6.34 -4.64 -10.97
CA MET A 228 7.60 -3.95 -10.74
C MET A 228 8.12 -3.34 -12.05
N GLY A 229 8.57 -2.12 -12.01
CA GLY A 229 9.20 -1.43 -13.14
C GLY A 229 8.66 -0.04 -13.36
N ASN A 230 9.30 0.68 -14.28
CA ASN A 230 8.88 2.00 -14.76
C ASN A 230 8.30 1.86 -16.19
N GLU A 231 9.11 1.84 -17.24
CA GLU A 231 8.67 1.64 -18.62
C GLU A 231 8.46 0.14 -18.92
N GLU A 232 9.46 -0.68 -18.61
CA GLU A 232 9.38 -2.13 -18.71
C GLU A 232 8.86 -2.73 -17.41
N LEU A 233 7.77 -3.50 -17.50
CA LEU A 233 7.10 -4.07 -16.35
C LEU A 233 7.36 -5.55 -16.20
N THR A 234 7.90 -5.95 -15.06
CA THR A 234 7.97 -7.33 -14.58
C THR A 234 6.74 -7.60 -13.70
N VAL A 235 6.04 -8.71 -13.93
CA VAL A 235 4.92 -9.14 -13.09
C VAL A 235 5.28 -10.42 -12.34
N GLY A 236 4.87 -10.48 -11.07
CA GLY A 236 4.99 -11.69 -10.26
C GLY A 236 3.97 -12.76 -10.62
N LEU A 237 3.99 -13.87 -9.90
CA LEU A 237 2.89 -14.82 -9.95
C LEU A 237 1.61 -14.16 -9.43
N VAL A 238 0.46 -14.62 -9.93
CA VAL A 238 -0.84 -14.27 -9.35
C VAL A 238 -1.03 -15.08 -8.07
N ASP A 239 -1.45 -14.44 -6.98
CA ASP A 239 -1.90 -15.14 -5.79
C ASP A 239 -3.43 -15.12 -5.65
N GLU A 240 -3.93 -15.93 -4.75
CA GLU A 240 -5.35 -16.09 -4.44
C GLU A 240 -5.55 -16.02 -2.92
N ILE A 241 -6.56 -15.26 -2.49
CA ILE A 241 -7.04 -15.29 -1.12
C ILE A 241 -8.26 -16.21 -1.05
N ALA A 242 -8.07 -17.38 -0.46
CA ALA A 242 -9.15 -18.31 -0.17
C ALA A 242 -9.75 -18.01 1.21
N LEU A 243 -11.00 -17.62 1.26
CA LEU A 243 -11.77 -17.38 2.48
C LEU A 243 -12.64 -18.59 2.76
N SER A 244 -12.69 -19.06 4.02
CA SER A 244 -13.66 -20.06 4.45
C SER A 244 -15.02 -19.43 4.70
N GLU A 245 -15.05 -18.17 5.19
CA GLU A 245 -16.26 -17.39 5.46
C GLU A 245 -15.96 -15.87 5.41
N GLY A 246 -16.98 -15.06 5.09
CA GLY A 246 -16.91 -13.61 5.22
C GLY A 246 -16.17 -12.87 4.09
N PHE A 247 -15.43 -11.84 4.45
CA PHE A 247 -14.57 -11.05 3.55
C PHE A 247 -13.19 -10.81 4.22
N PHE A 248 -12.17 -10.53 3.40
CA PHE A 248 -10.79 -10.34 3.87
C PHE A 248 -10.64 -9.00 4.61
N ASN A 249 -11.02 -9.00 5.89
CA ASN A 249 -10.97 -7.84 6.76
C ASN A 249 -9.58 -7.63 7.37
N TYR A 250 -9.43 -6.58 8.20
CA TYR A 250 -8.16 -6.25 8.86
C TYR A 250 -7.59 -7.41 9.69
N GLU A 251 -8.41 -8.08 10.50
CA GLU A 251 -7.96 -9.20 11.35
C GLU A 251 -7.45 -10.36 10.50
N GLU A 252 -8.18 -10.71 9.42
CA GLU A 252 -7.79 -11.78 8.50
C GLU A 252 -6.51 -11.46 7.72
N LYS A 253 -6.26 -10.18 7.34
CA LYS A 253 -5.02 -9.78 6.66
C LYS A 253 -3.76 -10.10 7.46
N TYR A 254 -3.84 -10.12 8.79
CA TYR A 254 -2.68 -10.31 9.65
C TYR A 254 -2.69 -11.63 10.44
N THR A 255 -3.85 -12.26 10.65
CA THR A 255 -3.95 -13.50 11.46
C THR A 255 -4.14 -14.75 10.62
N LEU A 256 -4.71 -14.64 9.41
CA LEU A 256 -5.04 -15.75 8.51
C LEU A 256 -5.80 -16.89 9.22
N LYS A 257 -6.68 -16.56 10.17
CA LYS A 257 -7.40 -17.56 10.97
C LYS A 257 -8.42 -18.35 10.15
N THR A 258 -9.09 -17.67 9.22
CA THR A 258 -10.15 -18.23 8.35
C THR A 258 -9.82 -18.10 6.87
N SER A 259 -8.60 -17.62 6.54
CA SER A 259 -8.13 -17.41 5.17
C SER A 259 -6.81 -18.12 4.91
N ALA A 260 -6.59 -18.48 3.65
CA ALA A 260 -5.32 -19.01 3.16
C ALA A 260 -4.90 -18.26 1.90
N ILE A 261 -3.60 -17.96 1.79
CA ILE A 261 -3.02 -17.35 0.59
C ILE A 261 -2.34 -18.45 -0.22
N HIS A 262 -2.76 -18.62 -1.46
CA HIS A 262 -2.13 -19.54 -2.41
C HIS A 262 -1.33 -18.77 -3.45
N CYS A 263 -0.05 -19.00 -3.52
CA CYS A 263 0.84 -18.44 -4.54
C CYS A 263 1.70 -19.57 -5.15
N PRO A 264 1.46 -19.96 -6.41
CA PRO A 264 0.51 -19.40 -7.36
C PRO A 264 -0.96 -19.67 -7.01
N ALA A 265 -1.85 -18.79 -7.52
CA ALA A 265 -3.30 -18.98 -7.47
C ALA A 265 -3.73 -20.30 -8.15
N ARG A 266 -4.81 -20.90 -7.67
CA ARG A 266 -5.36 -22.17 -8.19
C ARG A 266 -6.29 -21.92 -9.39
N ILE A 267 -5.79 -21.23 -10.39
CA ILE A 267 -6.50 -20.82 -11.61
C ILE A 267 -5.77 -21.32 -12.86
N PRO A 268 -6.44 -21.42 -14.03
CA PRO A 268 -5.79 -21.77 -15.29
C PRO A 268 -4.68 -20.77 -15.66
N PRO A 269 -3.57 -21.23 -16.27
CA PRO A 269 -2.46 -20.34 -16.69
C PRO A 269 -2.90 -19.19 -17.60
N GLU A 270 -3.87 -19.43 -18.48
CA GLU A 270 -4.43 -18.43 -19.38
C GLU A 270 -5.10 -17.30 -18.60
N LYS A 271 -5.85 -17.67 -17.56
CA LYS A 271 -6.52 -16.69 -16.67
C LYS A 271 -5.51 -15.90 -15.84
N ALA A 272 -4.44 -16.56 -15.37
CA ALA A 272 -3.34 -15.86 -14.70
C ALA A 272 -2.69 -14.82 -15.63
N ALA A 273 -2.47 -15.16 -16.91
CA ALA A 273 -1.94 -14.23 -17.90
C ALA A 273 -2.88 -13.03 -18.17
N GLU A 274 -4.21 -13.26 -18.21
CA GLU A 274 -5.20 -12.18 -18.34
C GLU A 274 -5.16 -11.24 -17.13
N ILE A 275 -5.08 -11.78 -15.88
CA ILE A 275 -4.96 -11.00 -14.65
C ILE A 275 -3.66 -10.18 -14.66
N GLN A 276 -2.54 -10.78 -15.05
CA GLN A 276 -1.26 -10.07 -15.18
C GLN A 276 -1.32 -8.94 -16.21
N ALA A 277 -2.03 -9.14 -17.33
CA ALA A 277 -2.25 -8.09 -18.33
C ALA A 277 -3.12 -6.95 -17.78
N ALA A 278 -4.21 -7.27 -17.09
CA ALA A 278 -5.06 -6.29 -16.43
C ALA A 278 -4.28 -5.49 -15.36
N ALA A 279 -3.48 -6.16 -14.54
CA ALA A 279 -2.64 -5.52 -13.52
C ALA A 279 -1.65 -4.51 -14.13
N LYS A 280 -1.00 -4.84 -15.25
CA LYS A 280 -0.13 -3.88 -15.98
C LYS A 280 -0.91 -2.68 -16.50
N THR A 281 -2.12 -2.89 -17.00
CA THR A 281 -2.98 -1.81 -17.51
C THR A 281 -3.36 -0.87 -16.38
N ILE A 282 -3.79 -1.40 -15.23
CA ILE A 282 -4.14 -0.62 -14.04
C ILE A 282 -2.93 0.14 -13.49
N TYR A 283 -1.79 -0.54 -13.38
CA TYR A 283 -0.53 0.06 -12.93
C TYR A 283 -0.15 1.29 -13.74
N ARG A 284 -0.26 1.22 -15.09
CA ARG A 284 -0.01 2.35 -15.98
C ARG A 284 -1.09 3.43 -15.89
N ALA A 285 -2.36 3.04 -15.82
CA ALA A 285 -3.48 3.98 -15.74
C ALA A 285 -3.43 4.85 -14.47
N LEU A 286 -2.86 4.31 -13.39
CA LEU A 286 -2.69 5.00 -12.12
C LEU A 286 -1.29 5.63 -11.94
N ASP A 287 -0.49 5.70 -13.02
CA ASP A 287 0.86 6.28 -13.03
C ASP A 287 1.80 5.64 -11.99
N CYS A 288 1.61 4.35 -11.69
CA CYS A 288 2.46 3.63 -10.74
C CYS A 288 3.88 3.49 -11.27
N ARG A 289 4.85 3.55 -10.35
CA ARG A 289 6.28 3.43 -10.64
C ARG A 289 6.96 2.56 -9.60
N VAL A 290 8.09 2.00 -9.98
CA VAL A 290 8.96 1.14 -9.18
C VAL A 290 8.26 -0.15 -8.77
N PHE A 291 7.22 -0.11 -7.95
CA PHE A 291 6.45 -1.29 -7.56
C PHE A 291 5.07 -0.95 -6.99
N ALA A 292 4.14 -1.88 -7.17
CA ALA A 292 2.84 -1.88 -6.50
C ALA A 292 2.22 -3.29 -6.57
N ARG A 293 1.25 -3.59 -5.67
CA ARG A 293 0.39 -4.77 -5.78
C ARG A 293 -0.99 -4.34 -6.23
N VAL A 294 -1.45 -4.94 -7.31
CA VAL A 294 -2.80 -4.73 -7.84
C VAL A 294 -3.68 -5.87 -7.33
N ASP A 295 -4.72 -5.53 -6.59
CA ASP A 295 -5.69 -6.48 -6.05
C ASP A 295 -6.99 -6.42 -6.88
N LEU A 296 -7.50 -7.58 -7.28
CA LEU A 296 -8.64 -7.74 -8.17
C LEU A 296 -9.57 -8.84 -7.63
N PHE A 297 -10.79 -8.88 -8.13
CA PHE A 297 -11.70 -10.02 -7.95
C PHE A 297 -11.73 -10.85 -9.23
N LEU A 298 -11.78 -12.17 -9.08
CA LEU A 298 -12.09 -13.12 -10.14
C LEU A 298 -13.47 -13.72 -9.87
N THR A 299 -14.43 -13.43 -10.77
CA THR A 299 -15.80 -13.91 -10.65
C THR A 299 -15.93 -15.37 -11.08
N PRO A 300 -17.02 -16.09 -10.70
CA PRO A 300 -17.23 -17.49 -11.11
C PRO A 300 -17.35 -17.69 -12.63
N ASP A 301 -17.79 -16.68 -13.36
CA ASP A 301 -17.87 -16.66 -14.83
C ASP A 301 -16.58 -16.18 -15.50
N GLY A 302 -15.54 -15.91 -14.71
CA GLY A 302 -14.20 -15.60 -15.19
C GLY A 302 -13.94 -14.14 -15.52
N GLU A 303 -14.83 -13.21 -15.10
CA GLU A 303 -14.56 -11.78 -15.23
C GLU A 303 -13.51 -11.31 -14.22
N ILE A 304 -12.68 -10.37 -14.63
CA ILE A 304 -11.67 -9.72 -13.81
C ILE A 304 -12.17 -8.33 -13.44
N VAL A 305 -12.31 -8.04 -12.15
CA VAL A 305 -12.83 -6.77 -11.63
C VAL A 305 -11.78 -6.13 -10.73
N PHE A 306 -11.42 -4.89 -10.99
CA PHE A 306 -10.44 -4.17 -10.18
C PHE A 306 -10.98 -3.84 -8.78
N ASN A 307 -10.17 -4.05 -7.76
CA ASN A 307 -10.46 -3.69 -6.38
C ASN A 307 -9.65 -2.47 -5.93
N GLU A 308 -8.34 -2.64 -5.72
CA GLU A 308 -7.45 -1.58 -5.23
C GLU A 308 -5.99 -1.78 -5.68
N VAL A 309 -5.17 -0.73 -5.53
CA VAL A 309 -3.71 -0.81 -5.66
C VAL A 309 -3.06 -0.43 -4.35
N ASN A 310 -2.11 -1.26 -3.90
CA ASN A 310 -1.28 -0.99 -2.74
C ASN A 310 0.09 -0.52 -3.24
N THR A 311 0.40 0.75 -3.05
CA THR A 311 1.64 1.38 -3.54
C THR A 311 2.84 1.07 -2.66
N ILE A 312 2.63 0.71 -1.40
CA ILE A 312 3.64 0.17 -0.48
C ILE A 312 3.07 -1.10 0.14
N PRO A 313 2.98 -2.22 -0.61
CA PRO A 313 2.46 -3.47 -0.07
C PRO A 313 3.33 -3.98 1.07
N GLY A 314 2.78 -4.80 1.98
CA GLY A 314 3.55 -5.44 3.04
C GLY A 314 4.83 -6.07 2.49
N PHE A 315 5.96 -5.84 3.16
CA PHE A 315 7.28 -6.12 2.61
C PHE A 315 8.14 -6.96 3.58
N THR A 316 7.56 -8.07 4.08
CA THR A 316 8.29 -9.12 4.78
C THR A 316 8.52 -10.32 3.84
N ALA A 317 9.39 -11.26 4.22
CA ALA A 317 9.64 -12.47 3.40
C ALA A 317 8.38 -13.32 3.15
N HIS A 318 7.35 -13.19 4.00
CA HIS A 318 6.08 -13.92 3.90
C HIS A 318 4.92 -13.06 3.37
N SER A 319 5.18 -11.79 3.06
CA SER A 319 4.16 -10.90 2.48
C SER A 319 3.84 -11.27 1.04
N ARG A 320 2.61 -10.98 0.60
CA ARG A 320 2.09 -11.35 -0.72
C ARG A 320 3.01 -10.86 -1.86
N TYR A 321 3.38 -9.58 -1.86
CA TYR A 321 4.20 -9.00 -2.93
C TYR A 321 5.57 -9.68 -3.10
N PRO A 322 6.41 -9.83 -2.06
CA PRO A 322 7.67 -10.56 -2.19
C PRO A 322 7.49 -12.03 -2.56
N SER A 323 6.46 -12.71 -2.05
CA SER A 323 6.17 -14.11 -2.38
C SER A 323 5.85 -14.30 -3.88
N MET A 324 5.05 -13.39 -4.46
CA MET A 324 4.75 -13.38 -5.90
C MET A 324 6.02 -13.20 -6.75
N MET A 325 6.93 -12.30 -6.34
CA MET A 325 8.19 -12.05 -7.03
C MET A 325 9.18 -13.22 -6.85
N GLN A 326 9.21 -13.84 -5.68
CA GLN A 326 10.02 -15.03 -5.44
C GLN A 326 9.57 -16.20 -6.32
N GLY A 327 8.27 -16.33 -6.56
CA GLY A 327 7.71 -17.34 -7.45
C GLY A 327 8.19 -17.28 -8.88
N ILE A 328 8.66 -16.11 -9.34
CA ILE A 328 9.31 -15.94 -10.65
C ILE A 328 10.86 -15.93 -10.58
N GLY A 329 11.44 -16.36 -9.45
CA GLY A 329 12.88 -16.51 -9.27
C GLY A 329 13.62 -15.26 -8.77
N ILE A 330 12.94 -14.21 -8.31
CA ILE A 330 13.57 -13.03 -7.75
C ILE A 330 13.64 -13.19 -6.23
N SER A 331 14.85 -13.44 -5.69
CA SER A 331 15.04 -13.53 -4.23
C SER A 331 14.76 -12.20 -3.55
N PHE A 332 14.45 -12.21 -2.24
CA PHE A 332 14.10 -11.00 -1.49
C PHE A 332 15.20 -9.93 -1.56
N GLY A 333 16.48 -10.29 -1.38
CA GLY A 333 17.59 -9.34 -1.50
C GLY A 333 17.76 -8.79 -2.93
N ALA A 334 17.55 -9.63 -3.97
CA ALA A 334 17.54 -9.17 -5.34
C ALA A 334 16.37 -8.24 -5.64
N LEU A 335 15.21 -8.48 -5.02
CA LEU A 335 14.05 -7.62 -5.12
C LEU A 335 14.34 -6.24 -4.53
N VAL A 336 14.82 -6.15 -3.28
CA VAL A 336 15.21 -4.89 -2.63
C VAL A 336 16.20 -4.12 -3.50
N THR A 337 17.22 -4.81 -4.03
CA THR A 337 18.22 -4.19 -4.92
C THR A 337 17.59 -3.59 -6.17
N ARG A 338 16.73 -4.34 -6.87
CA ARG A 338 16.05 -3.86 -8.09
C ARG A 338 15.13 -2.67 -7.83
N LEU A 339 14.40 -2.67 -6.72
CA LEU A 339 13.54 -1.55 -6.35
C LEU A 339 14.35 -0.28 -6.11
N ILE A 340 15.50 -0.39 -5.42
CA ILE A 340 16.40 0.74 -5.20
C ILE A 340 16.93 1.24 -6.57
N GLU A 341 17.38 0.35 -7.45
CA GLU A 341 17.86 0.73 -8.78
C GLU A 341 16.80 1.47 -9.60
N LEU A 342 15.57 0.95 -9.63
CA LEU A 342 14.45 1.57 -10.34
C LEU A 342 14.09 2.94 -9.80
N GLY A 343 14.05 3.11 -8.47
CA GLY A 343 13.71 4.37 -7.84
C GLY A 343 14.78 5.44 -7.99
N VAL A 344 16.06 5.04 -8.05
CA VAL A 344 17.19 5.96 -8.24
C VAL A 344 17.38 6.36 -9.71
N ALA A 345 16.96 5.52 -10.66
CA ALA A 345 17.09 5.78 -12.10
C ALA A 345 15.97 6.67 -12.66
N GLY A 346 14.87 6.85 -11.94
CA GLY A 346 13.69 7.64 -12.32
C GLY A 346 13.66 9.00 -11.66
#